data_9d0e0e4e02678e10b3c7c6cac8646c88
#
_entry.id   9d0e0e4e02678e10b3c7c6cac8646c88
#
_cell.length_a   1.000
_cell.length_b   1.000
_cell.length_c   1.000
_cell.angle_alpha   90.00
_cell.angle_beta   90.00
_cell.angle_gamma   90.00
#
_symmetry.space_group_name_H-M   'P 1'
#
loop_
_entity.id
_entity.type
_entity.pdbx_description
1 polymer ?
#
loop_
_entity_poly.entity_id
_entity_poly.type
_entity_poly.pdbx_seq_one_letter_code
_entity_poly.pdbx_strand_id
1 'polypeptide(L)'
;MEDKFPSIVVSQPEIVAHHFTEADMVEPAINYWLKAGNLALSRSANAAVGHLEQGLKLIPGIDNPMLRNKSELLLQTSLGNSLRATKGWSTDSVKLAYTRALQLCRESGLDEHTFPAVFGLWTWNFLRAAFREAHALAEYLLNTAENLDDSVCKVLAHEALGFTLFAQGKFAAAHTELERSISLCEDSEAAAYLDLSAQDPRVHVRSYDAMTLWFLGFPDQALRICAEARRCADASQHPFSEAIARTISLRVHQLRGETAAVAGQANAAIAFCEEHEFVHYVAMALILRGWARAQQGEFEKGIAEIQEGLEKERATGALLFDSYSLGLLADACIKNKSYGQALEFLGQVQSRLDDENTERFYAAEIYRLLGETYLRSSHDLDQAEHYFSKGLTVAREQKAKSLELRLCLSMCDLYDLRKGADKGRSQLGDVYRSFSEGFDTADLVRAKATLERA
;
A
#
# COMPACT_ATOMS: atom_id res chain seq x y z
N MET A 1 -16.68 -40.46 -14.46
CA MET A 1 -15.31 -39.94 -14.43
C MET A 1 -14.82 -39.79 -12.99
N GLU A 2 -15.64 -39.21 -12.13
CA GLU A 2 -15.30 -38.96 -10.72
C GLU A 2 -14.87 -40.21 -9.98
N ASP A 3 -15.64 -41.33 -10.09
CA ASP A 3 -15.33 -42.58 -9.39
C ASP A 3 -14.13 -43.36 -9.99
N LYS A 4 -13.84 -43.17 -11.28
CA LYS A 4 -12.79 -43.96 -11.96
C LYS A 4 -11.43 -43.28 -11.97
N PHE A 5 -11.37 -41.96 -11.84
CA PHE A 5 -10.15 -41.17 -11.95
C PHE A 5 -10.11 -40.04 -10.92
N PRO A 6 -10.19 -40.31 -9.61
CA PRO A 6 -10.28 -39.28 -8.58
C PRO A 6 -9.03 -38.34 -8.55
N SER A 7 -7.86 -38.85 -8.91
CA SER A 7 -6.65 -38.04 -9.00
C SER A 7 -6.69 -36.98 -10.10
N ILE A 8 -7.31 -37.30 -11.26
CA ILE A 8 -7.48 -36.34 -12.37
C ILE A 8 -8.50 -35.28 -11.98
N VAL A 9 -9.59 -35.68 -11.33
CA VAL A 9 -10.65 -34.76 -10.87
C VAL A 9 -10.11 -33.66 -9.96
N VAL A 10 -9.13 -34.00 -9.11
CA VAL A 10 -8.50 -33.05 -8.18
C VAL A 10 -7.40 -32.24 -8.85
N SER A 11 -6.57 -32.85 -9.70
CA SER A 11 -5.38 -32.20 -10.28
C SER A 11 -5.66 -31.42 -11.58
N GLN A 12 -6.71 -31.76 -12.31
CA GLN A 12 -7.07 -31.21 -13.62
C GLN A 12 -8.60 -31.00 -13.74
N PRO A 13 -9.20 -30.18 -12.84
CA PRO A 13 -10.66 -29.97 -12.84
C PRO A 13 -11.18 -29.35 -14.13
N GLU A 14 -10.34 -28.66 -14.92
CA GLU A 14 -10.68 -28.07 -16.22
C GLU A 14 -11.08 -29.13 -17.25
N ILE A 15 -10.48 -30.32 -17.20
CA ILE A 15 -10.86 -31.44 -18.10
C ILE A 15 -12.27 -31.92 -17.76
N VAL A 16 -12.56 -32.04 -16.48
CA VAL A 16 -13.88 -32.46 -16.01
C VAL A 16 -14.95 -31.41 -16.36
N ALA A 17 -14.62 -30.13 -16.15
CA ALA A 17 -15.48 -29.01 -16.53
C ALA A 17 -15.85 -29.03 -18.02
N HIS A 18 -14.84 -29.26 -18.88
CA HIS A 18 -15.06 -29.35 -20.33
C HIS A 18 -16.01 -30.48 -20.70
N HIS A 19 -15.82 -31.70 -20.14
CA HIS A 19 -16.71 -32.83 -20.41
C HIS A 19 -18.15 -32.59 -19.97
N PHE A 20 -18.36 -31.94 -18.81
CA PHE A 20 -19.70 -31.58 -18.36
C PHE A 20 -20.32 -30.50 -19.26
N THR A 21 -19.53 -29.57 -19.75
CA THR A 21 -19.98 -28.54 -20.71
C THR A 21 -20.44 -29.17 -22.00
N GLU A 22 -19.67 -30.10 -22.60
CA GLU A 22 -20.04 -30.83 -23.82
C GLU A 22 -21.26 -31.77 -23.63
N ALA A 23 -21.47 -32.21 -22.42
CA ALA A 23 -22.63 -33.03 -22.05
C ALA A 23 -23.90 -32.22 -21.72
N ASP A 24 -23.85 -30.89 -21.85
CA ASP A 24 -24.91 -29.92 -21.50
C ASP A 24 -25.37 -30.04 -20.02
N MET A 25 -24.42 -30.46 -19.15
CA MET A 25 -24.63 -30.57 -17.71
C MET A 25 -24.16 -29.29 -17.03
N VAL A 26 -24.98 -28.23 -17.10
CA VAL A 26 -24.59 -26.83 -16.77
C VAL A 26 -24.11 -26.70 -15.34
N GLU A 27 -24.83 -27.16 -14.34
CA GLU A 27 -24.50 -26.99 -12.91
C GLU A 27 -23.17 -27.66 -12.52
N PRO A 28 -22.91 -28.95 -12.85
CA PRO A 28 -21.62 -29.58 -12.64
C PRO A 28 -20.49 -28.89 -13.40
N ALA A 29 -20.71 -28.47 -14.66
CA ALA A 29 -19.71 -27.74 -15.45
C ALA A 29 -19.25 -26.48 -14.74
N ILE A 30 -20.17 -25.63 -14.27
CA ILE A 30 -19.87 -24.40 -13.55
C ILE A 30 -19.05 -24.67 -12.28
N ASN A 31 -19.43 -25.67 -11.49
CA ASN A 31 -18.72 -26.03 -10.27
C ASN A 31 -17.26 -26.45 -10.57
N TYR A 32 -17.03 -27.17 -11.66
CA TYR A 32 -15.69 -27.57 -12.06
C TYR A 32 -14.89 -26.44 -12.70
N TRP A 33 -15.52 -25.53 -13.45
CA TRP A 33 -14.88 -24.31 -13.94
C TRP A 33 -14.43 -23.38 -12.78
N LEU A 34 -15.24 -23.27 -11.72
CA LEU A 34 -14.86 -22.55 -10.51
C LEU A 34 -13.66 -23.20 -9.81
N LYS A 35 -13.68 -24.52 -9.64
CA LYS A 35 -12.54 -25.28 -9.08
C LYS A 35 -11.28 -25.12 -9.93
N ALA A 36 -11.41 -25.18 -11.26
CA ALA A 36 -10.32 -25.00 -12.19
C ALA A 36 -9.72 -23.60 -12.08
N GLY A 37 -10.56 -22.56 -12.01
CA GLY A 37 -10.12 -21.18 -11.81
C GLY A 37 -9.35 -21.00 -10.51
N ASN A 38 -9.90 -21.46 -9.40
CA ASN A 38 -9.23 -21.34 -8.09
C ASN A 38 -7.91 -22.12 -8.04
N LEU A 39 -7.85 -23.32 -8.60
CA LEU A 39 -6.61 -24.11 -8.67
C LEU A 39 -5.55 -23.47 -9.58
N ALA A 40 -5.99 -22.91 -10.71
CA ALA A 40 -5.09 -22.27 -11.66
C ALA A 40 -4.46 -20.99 -11.12
N LEU A 41 -5.13 -20.27 -10.20
CA LEU A 41 -4.65 -18.98 -9.67
C LEU A 41 -3.24 -19.07 -9.06
N SER A 42 -2.91 -20.18 -8.41
CA SER A 42 -1.58 -20.41 -7.83
C SER A 42 -0.48 -20.71 -8.86
N ARG A 43 -0.85 -21.03 -10.12
CA ARG A 43 0.09 -21.45 -11.18
C ARG A 43 0.12 -20.49 -12.35
N SER A 44 -1.04 -20.00 -12.78
CA SER A 44 -1.21 -19.09 -13.90
C SER A 44 -2.52 -18.32 -13.74
N ALA A 45 -2.42 -17.09 -13.30
CA ALA A 45 -3.59 -16.23 -13.13
C ALA A 45 -4.34 -15.97 -14.45
N ASN A 46 -3.65 -15.95 -15.60
CA ASN A 46 -4.30 -15.86 -16.91
C ASN A 46 -5.16 -17.11 -17.24
N ALA A 47 -4.68 -18.31 -16.90
CA ALA A 47 -5.47 -19.52 -17.05
C ALA A 47 -6.70 -19.51 -16.11
N ALA A 48 -6.52 -19.02 -14.88
CA ALA A 48 -7.62 -18.84 -13.92
C ALA A 48 -8.73 -17.94 -14.49
N VAL A 49 -8.39 -16.77 -15.03
CA VAL A 49 -9.35 -15.87 -15.70
C VAL A 49 -10.08 -16.61 -16.82
N GLY A 50 -9.38 -17.33 -17.70
CA GLY A 50 -9.99 -18.08 -18.78
C GLY A 50 -10.99 -19.14 -18.29
N HIS A 51 -10.66 -19.90 -17.25
CA HIS A 51 -11.57 -20.91 -16.69
C HIS A 51 -12.81 -20.28 -16.07
N LEU A 52 -12.66 -19.20 -15.32
CA LEU A 52 -13.79 -18.50 -14.68
C LEU A 52 -14.72 -17.85 -15.70
N GLU A 53 -14.17 -17.29 -16.78
CA GLU A 53 -14.97 -16.76 -17.89
C GLU A 53 -15.77 -17.86 -18.61
N GLN A 54 -15.24 -19.09 -18.75
CA GLN A 54 -16.02 -20.22 -19.29
C GLN A 54 -17.20 -20.55 -18.35
N GLY A 55 -16.97 -20.59 -17.03
CA GLY A 55 -18.06 -20.79 -16.07
C GLY A 55 -19.15 -19.72 -16.17
N LEU A 56 -18.76 -18.44 -16.30
CA LEU A 56 -19.70 -17.31 -16.44
C LEU A 56 -20.56 -17.40 -17.71
N LYS A 57 -20.06 -17.94 -18.80
CA LYS A 57 -20.83 -18.13 -20.05
C LYS A 57 -21.98 -19.12 -19.87
N LEU A 58 -21.86 -20.05 -18.92
CA LEU A 58 -22.87 -21.09 -18.66
C LEU A 58 -23.96 -20.61 -17.69
N ILE A 59 -23.77 -19.52 -16.98
CA ILE A 59 -24.72 -18.99 -15.98
C ILE A 59 -26.17 -18.86 -16.50
N PRO A 60 -26.41 -18.36 -17.73
CA PRO A 60 -27.77 -18.24 -18.27
C PRO A 60 -28.51 -19.58 -18.38
N GLY A 61 -27.81 -20.72 -18.42
CA GLY A 61 -28.39 -22.07 -18.48
C GLY A 61 -28.91 -22.64 -17.15
N ILE A 62 -28.78 -21.88 -16.04
CA ILE A 62 -29.32 -22.27 -14.73
C ILE A 62 -30.76 -21.74 -14.60
N ASP A 63 -31.74 -22.63 -14.50
CA ASP A 63 -33.15 -22.25 -14.37
C ASP A 63 -33.49 -21.68 -12.98
N ASN A 64 -32.91 -22.27 -11.92
CA ASN A 64 -33.14 -21.81 -10.54
C ASN A 64 -32.44 -20.44 -10.28
N PRO A 65 -33.21 -19.35 -10.02
CA PRO A 65 -32.63 -18.01 -9.87
C PRO A 65 -31.67 -17.90 -8.69
N MET A 66 -31.95 -18.57 -7.56
CA MET A 66 -31.09 -18.53 -6.37
C MET A 66 -29.76 -19.23 -6.64
N LEU A 67 -29.79 -20.40 -7.25
CA LEU A 67 -28.59 -21.16 -7.62
C LEU A 67 -27.76 -20.39 -8.68
N ARG A 68 -28.45 -19.80 -9.67
CA ARG A 68 -27.84 -18.96 -10.70
C ARG A 68 -27.07 -17.77 -10.08
N ASN A 69 -27.73 -17.02 -9.20
CA ASN A 69 -27.12 -15.87 -8.54
C ASN A 69 -25.94 -16.29 -7.63
N LYS A 70 -26.07 -17.39 -6.89
CA LYS A 70 -24.97 -17.90 -6.05
C LYS A 70 -23.78 -18.35 -6.90
N SER A 71 -24.02 -19.07 -7.99
CA SER A 71 -22.95 -19.52 -8.90
C SER A 71 -22.24 -18.36 -9.57
N GLU A 72 -23.00 -17.35 -10.07
CA GLU A 72 -22.43 -16.13 -10.65
C GLU A 72 -21.61 -15.37 -9.62
N LEU A 73 -22.10 -15.20 -8.39
CA LEU A 73 -21.40 -14.53 -7.29
C LEU A 73 -20.04 -15.14 -7.00
N LEU A 74 -19.97 -16.47 -6.86
CA LEU A 74 -18.72 -17.18 -6.59
C LEU A 74 -17.72 -17.02 -7.76
N LEU A 75 -18.20 -17.13 -9.00
CA LEU A 75 -17.37 -16.92 -10.19
C LEU A 75 -16.86 -15.48 -10.29
N GLN A 76 -17.70 -14.48 -10.03
CA GLN A 76 -17.31 -13.06 -10.09
C GLN A 76 -16.29 -12.71 -9.00
N THR A 77 -16.45 -13.23 -7.80
CA THR A 77 -15.49 -13.03 -6.70
C THR A 77 -14.13 -13.64 -7.04
N SER A 78 -14.10 -14.90 -7.51
CA SER A 78 -12.86 -15.56 -7.96
C SER A 78 -12.23 -14.88 -9.18
N LEU A 79 -13.07 -14.38 -10.11
CA LEU A 79 -12.60 -13.60 -11.27
C LEU A 79 -11.94 -12.29 -10.83
N GLY A 80 -12.52 -11.56 -9.89
CA GLY A 80 -11.93 -10.38 -9.30
C GLY A 80 -10.53 -10.65 -8.74
N ASN A 81 -10.38 -11.74 -7.97
CA ASN A 81 -9.09 -12.19 -7.44
C ASN A 81 -8.06 -12.49 -8.55
N SER A 82 -8.48 -13.20 -9.60
CA SER A 82 -7.60 -13.57 -10.73
C SER A 82 -7.21 -12.36 -11.59
N LEU A 83 -8.14 -11.44 -11.82
CA LEU A 83 -7.88 -10.21 -12.57
C LEU A 83 -6.88 -9.29 -11.85
N ARG A 84 -6.93 -9.22 -10.53
CA ARG A 84 -5.92 -8.49 -9.73
C ARG A 84 -4.50 -8.98 -10.03
N ALA A 85 -4.33 -10.29 -10.10
CA ALA A 85 -3.02 -10.91 -10.33
C ALA A 85 -2.51 -10.72 -11.78
N THR A 86 -3.41 -10.60 -12.78
CA THR A 86 -3.03 -10.53 -14.20
C THR A 86 -2.96 -9.13 -14.78
N LYS A 87 -3.96 -8.29 -14.47
CA LYS A 87 -4.14 -6.96 -15.06
C LYS A 87 -3.76 -5.81 -14.15
N GLY A 88 -3.38 -6.13 -12.92
CA GLY A 88 -3.14 -5.14 -11.87
C GLY A 88 -4.38 -4.89 -11.00
N TRP A 89 -4.11 -4.48 -9.78
CA TRP A 89 -5.09 -4.39 -8.68
C TRP A 89 -6.18 -3.34 -8.90
N SER A 90 -5.97 -2.34 -9.75
CA SER A 90 -6.80 -1.15 -9.87
C SER A 90 -7.42 -0.97 -11.26
N THR A 91 -7.52 -2.03 -12.06
CA THR A 91 -8.19 -2.00 -13.36
C THR A 91 -9.72 -2.00 -13.24
N ASP A 92 -10.41 -1.42 -14.23
CA ASP A 92 -11.88 -1.36 -14.22
C ASP A 92 -12.53 -2.75 -14.27
N SER A 93 -11.88 -3.73 -14.88
CA SER A 93 -12.37 -5.11 -14.90
C SER A 93 -12.45 -5.74 -13.50
N VAL A 94 -11.50 -5.43 -12.61
CA VAL A 94 -11.53 -5.83 -11.20
C VAL A 94 -12.73 -5.19 -10.49
N LYS A 95 -12.93 -3.89 -10.66
CA LYS A 95 -14.07 -3.16 -10.10
C LYS A 95 -15.40 -3.77 -10.54
N LEU A 96 -15.55 -4.03 -11.84
CA LEU A 96 -16.78 -4.58 -12.40
C LEU A 96 -17.12 -5.95 -11.80
N ALA A 97 -16.13 -6.84 -11.67
CA ALA A 97 -16.35 -8.17 -11.08
C ALA A 97 -16.85 -8.06 -9.63
N TYR A 98 -16.18 -7.28 -8.77
CA TYR A 98 -16.62 -7.14 -7.37
C TYR A 98 -17.91 -6.33 -7.21
N THR A 99 -18.16 -5.34 -8.08
CA THR A 99 -19.45 -4.61 -8.05
C THR A 99 -20.60 -5.55 -8.39
N ARG A 100 -20.43 -6.42 -9.41
CA ARG A 100 -21.43 -7.43 -9.74
C ARG A 100 -21.62 -8.45 -8.63
N ALA A 101 -20.54 -8.92 -8.00
CA ALA A 101 -20.60 -9.79 -6.84
C ALA A 101 -21.42 -9.17 -5.69
N LEU A 102 -21.14 -7.92 -5.34
CA LEU A 102 -21.89 -7.21 -4.29
C LEU A 102 -23.37 -6.99 -4.63
N GLN A 103 -23.66 -6.70 -5.91
CA GLN A 103 -25.05 -6.60 -6.38
C GLN A 103 -25.80 -7.92 -6.18
N LEU A 104 -25.19 -9.04 -6.55
CA LEU A 104 -25.75 -10.39 -6.39
C LEU A 104 -25.99 -10.75 -4.91
N CYS A 105 -25.08 -10.39 -4.00
CA CYS A 105 -25.31 -10.55 -2.56
C CYS A 105 -26.60 -9.86 -2.11
N ARG A 106 -26.77 -8.58 -2.50
CA ARG A 106 -27.94 -7.78 -2.13
C ARG A 106 -29.27 -8.32 -2.73
N GLU A 107 -29.22 -8.75 -3.99
CA GLU A 107 -30.40 -9.31 -4.69
C GLU A 107 -30.86 -10.65 -4.12
N SER A 108 -29.93 -11.43 -3.55
CA SER A 108 -30.18 -12.83 -3.16
C SER A 108 -30.16 -13.06 -1.65
N GLY A 109 -29.85 -12.03 -0.82
CA GLY A 109 -29.73 -12.17 0.63
C GLY A 109 -28.58 -13.10 1.05
N LEU A 110 -27.49 -13.16 0.27
CA LEU A 110 -26.33 -14.01 0.52
C LEU A 110 -25.29 -13.22 1.34
N ASP A 111 -25.64 -12.85 2.56
CA ASP A 111 -24.85 -11.94 3.41
C ASP A 111 -23.47 -12.52 3.76
N GLU A 112 -23.35 -13.85 3.88
CA GLU A 112 -22.09 -14.58 4.14
C GLU A 112 -21.01 -14.36 3.07
N HIS A 113 -21.39 -14.01 1.84
CA HIS A 113 -20.48 -13.74 0.72
C HIS A 113 -20.22 -12.25 0.49
N THR A 114 -20.81 -11.38 1.30
CA THR A 114 -20.70 -9.92 1.13
C THR A 114 -19.29 -9.43 1.48
N PHE A 115 -18.67 -10.00 2.52
CA PHE A 115 -17.35 -9.55 2.99
C PHE A 115 -16.27 -9.63 1.89
N PRO A 116 -16.06 -10.75 1.16
CA PRO A 116 -15.05 -10.82 0.10
C PRO A 116 -15.26 -9.81 -1.03
N ALA A 117 -16.51 -9.58 -1.45
CA ALA A 117 -16.84 -8.62 -2.50
C ALA A 117 -16.54 -7.17 -2.08
N VAL A 118 -16.91 -6.81 -0.84
CA VAL A 118 -16.64 -5.47 -0.29
C VAL A 118 -15.15 -5.26 -0.05
N PHE A 119 -14.42 -6.28 0.43
CA PHE A 119 -12.98 -6.22 0.61
C PHE A 119 -12.25 -6.00 -0.73
N GLY A 120 -12.68 -6.68 -1.78
CA GLY A 120 -12.17 -6.45 -3.14
C GLY A 120 -12.43 -5.03 -3.65
N LEU A 121 -13.64 -4.48 -3.41
CA LEU A 121 -13.97 -3.09 -3.76
C LEU A 121 -13.18 -2.09 -2.91
N TRP A 122 -12.99 -2.37 -1.61
CA TRP A 122 -12.13 -1.56 -0.75
C TRP A 122 -10.71 -1.52 -1.30
N THR A 123 -10.12 -2.67 -1.62
CA THR A 123 -8.76 -2.76 -2.20
C THR A 123 -8.64 -1.94 -3.48
N TRP A 124 -9.63 -2.03 -4.38
CA TRP A 124 -9.66 -1.26 -5.62
C TRP A 124 -9.68 0.26 -5.36
N ASN A 125 -10.57 0.73 -4.48
CA ASN A 125 -10.68 2.15 -4.12
C ASN A 125 -9.41 2.65 -3.41
N PHE A 126 -8.85 1.85 -2.50
CA PHE A 126 -7.64 2.17 -1.76
C PHE A 126 -6.44 2.38 -2.68
N LEU A 127 -6.21 1.48 -3.63
CA LEU A 127 -5.11 1.58 -4.58
C LEU A 127 -5.28 2.72 -5.60
N ARG A 128 -6.52 3.09 -5.90
CA ARG A 128 -6.86 4.23 -6.74
C ARG A 128 -6.84 5.57 -6.00
N ALA A 129 -6.44 5.57 -4.75
CA ALA A 129 -6.44 6.74 -3.87
C ALA A 129 -7.83 7.38 -3.67
N ALA A 130 -8.92 6.62 -3.82
CA ALA A 130 -10.29 7.04 -3.52
C ALA A 130 -10.59 6.80 -2.03
N PHE A 131 -9.93 7.57 -1.15
CA PHE A 131 -9.88 7.26 0.28
C PHE A 131 -11.17 7.52 1.04
N ARG A 132 -12.06 8.36 0.55
CA ARG A 132 -13.40 8.54 1.15
C ARG A 132 -14.24 7.29 0.96
N GLU A 133 -14.27 6.76 -0.26
CA GLU A 133 -14.96 5.53 -0.61
C GLU A 133 -14.32 4.32 0.09
N ALA A 134 -13.00 4.26 0.13
CA ALA A 134 -12.28 3.22 0.85
C ALA A 134 -12.58 3.25 2.35
N HIS A 135 -12.68 4.43 2.97
CA HIS A 135 -13.02 4.56 4.39
C HIS A 135 -14.43 4.03 4.69
N ALA A 136 -15.42 4.43 3.90
CA ALA A 136 -16.80 3.95 4.06
C ALA A 136 -16.90 2.42 3.89
N LEU A 137 -16.13 1.83 2.95
CA LEU A 137 -16.08 0.39 2.76
C LEU A 137 -15.36 -0.30 3.93
N ALA A 138 -14.29 0.27 4.48
CA ALA A 138 -13.60 -0.29 5.63
C ALA A 138 -14.46 -0.29 6.89
N GLU A 139 -15.22 0.78 7.16
CA GLU A 139 -16.20 0.82 8.25
C GLU A 139 -17.31 -0.23 8.05
N TYR A 140 -17.79 -0.39 6.81
CA TYR A 140 -18.77 -1.42 6.49
C TYR A 140 -18.20 -2.84 6.72
N LEU A 141 -16.94 -3.10 6.33
CA LEU A 141 -16.26 -4.38 6.60
C LEU A 141 -16.16 -4.65 8.09
N LEU A 142 -15.82 -3.66 8.91
CA LEU A 142 -15.71 -3.81 10.35
C LEU A 142 -17.07 -4.21 10.97
N ASN A 143 -18.12 -3.47 10.64
CA ASN A 143 -19.47 -3.80 11.10
C ASN A 143 -19.92 -5.21 10.65
N THR A 144 -19.59 -5.59 9.41
CA THR A 144 -19.93 -6.92 8.87
C THR A 144 -19.17 -8.03 9.61
N ALA A 145 -17.88 -7.84 9.87
CA ALA A 145 -17.03 -8.80 10.57
C ALA A 145 -17.46 -9.02 12.03
N GLU A 146 -17.90 -7.95 12.72
CA GLU A 146 -18.46 -8.06 14.07
C GLU A 146 -19.74 -8.90 14.09
N ASN A 147 -20.64 -8.71 13.12
CA ASN A 147 -21.89 -9.45 13.02
C ASN A 147 -21.69 -10.94 12.65
N LEU A 148 -20.68 -11.26 11.83
CA LEU A 148 -20.35 -12.63 11.44
C LEU A 148 -19.63 -13.41 12.55
N ASP A 149 -19.04 -12.72 13.53
CA ASP A 149 -18.14 -13.26 14.56
C ASP A 149 -16.98 -14.11 13.99
N ASP A 150 -16.51 -13.75 12.80
CA ASP A 150 -15.44 -14.40 12.07
C ASP A 150 -14.10 -13.71 12.33
N SER A 151 -13.14 -14.44 12.87
CA SER A 151 -11.82 -13.89 13.24
C SER A 151 -11.01 -13.45 12.02
N VAL A 152 -11.10 -14.16 10.89
CA VAL A 152 -10.41 -13.79 9.64
C VAL A 152 -10.97 -12.49 9.09
N CYS A 153 -12.29 -12.36 9.05
CA CYS A 153 -12.95 -11.12 8.64
C CYS A 153 -12.60 -9.94 9.56
N LYS A 154 -12.52 -10.16 10.89
CA LYS A 154 -12.12 -9.11 11.85
C LYS A 154 -10.70 -8.61 11.58
N VAL A 155 -9.74 -9.50 11.37
CA VAL A 155 -8.35 -9.14 11.02
C VAL A 155 -8.30 -8.27 9.77
N LEU A 156 -8.95 -8.72 8.69
CA LEU A 156 -8.95 -8.01 7.41
C LEU A 156 -9.73 -6.68 7.44
N ALA A 157 -10.76 -6.58 8.27
CA ALA A 157 -11.49 -5.32 8.46
C ALA A 157 -10.65 -4.27 9.19
N HIS A 158 -9.95 -4.66 10.26
CA HIS A 158 -9.01 -3.77 10.97
C HIS A 158 -7.82 -3.39 10.08
N GLU A 159 -7.30 -4.32 9.26
CA GLU A 159 -6.31 -4.02 8.22
C GLU A 159 -6.80 -2.93 7.28
N ALA A 160 -8.00 -3.12 6.70
CA ALA A 160 -8.58 -2.19 5.74
C ALA A 160 -8.76 -0.79 6.32
N LEU A 161 -9.27 -0.69 7.55
CA LEU A 161 -9.46 0.59 8.22
C LEU A 161 -8.11 1.23 8.58
N GLY A 162 -7.17 0.46 9.14
CA GLY A 162 -5.83 0.93 9.49
C GLY A 162 -5.07 1.51 8.31
N PHE A 163 -5.08 0.82 7.16
CA PHE A 163 -4.42 1.30 5.93
C PHE A 163 -5.06 2.57 5.38
N THR A 164 -6.39 2.63 5.41
CA THR A 164 -7.12 3.81 4.96
C THR A 164 -6.83 5.02 5.84
N LEU A 165 -6.81 4.84 7.16
CA LEU A 165 -6.46 5.88 8.12
C LEU A 165 -5.00 6.34 7.96
N PHE A 166 -4.06 5.42 7.69
CA PHE A 166 -2.68 5.75 7.36
C PHE A 166 -2.61 6.66 6.13
N ALA A 167 -3.24 6.28 5.02
CA ALA A 167 -3.25 7.07 3.80
C ALA A 167 -3.86 8.48 3.99
N GLN A 168 -4.86 8.59 4.86
CA GLN A 168 -5.45 9.87 5.28
C GLN A 168 -4.57 10.69 6.24
N GLY A 169 -3.43 10.16 6.68
CA GLY A 169 -2.54 10.81 7.65
C GLY A 169 -3.05 10.80 9.10
N LYS A 170 -4.00 9.94 9.43
CA LYS A 170 -4.57 9.76 10.78
C LYS A 170 -3.76 8.70 11.56
N PHE A 171 -2.44 8.93 11.71
CA PHE A 171 -1.49 7.92 12.17
C PHE A 171 -1.82 7.27 13.50
N ALA A 172 -2.24 8.04 14.50
CA ALA A 172 -2.56 7.47 15.82
C ALA A 172 -3.75 6.49 15.76
N ALA A 173 -4.78 6.82 14.98
CA ALA A 173 -5.92 5.94 14.77
C ALA A 173 -5.53 4.72 13.90
N ALA A 174 -4.70 4.94 12.86
CA ALA A 174 -4.16 3.87 12.04
C ALA A 174 -3.40 2.84 12.89
N HIS A 175 -2.47 3.29 13.74
CA HIS A 175 -1.72 2.42 14.65
C HIS A 175 -2.65 1.59 15.55
N THR A 176 -3.68 2.20 16.13
CA THR A 176 -4.65 1.48 16.95
C THR A 176 -5.35 0.35 16.20
N GLU A 177 -5.79 0.60 14.97
CA GLU A 177 -6.47 -0.43 14.17
C GLU A 177 -5.49 -1.51 13.69
N LEU A 178 -4.25 -1.13 13.34
CA LEU A 178 -3.20 -2.08 12.94
C LEU A 178 -2.77 -2.97 14.10
N GLU A 179 -2.61 -2.43 15.33
CA GLU A 179 -2.31 -3.23 16.52
C GLU A 179 -3.44 -4.23 16.84
N ARG A 180 -4.71 -3.84 16.67
CA ARG A 180 -5.83 -4.77 16.82
C ARG A 180 -5.76 -5.91 15.81
N SER A 181 -5.50 -5.61 14.54
CA SER A 181 -5.33 -6.62 13.51
C SER A 181 -4.16 -7.56 13.81
N ILE A 182 -3.00 -7.02 14.25
CA ILE A 182 -1.82 -7.80 14.66
C ILE A 182 -2.18 -8.75 15.80
N SER A 183 -2.81 -8.23 16.85
CA SER A 183 -3.20 -9.03 18.03
C SER A 183 -4.16 -10.18 17.67
N LEU A 184 -5.10 -9.95 16.76
CA LEU A 184 -6.06 -10.96 16.33
C LEU A 184 -5.45 -12.06 15.44
N CYS A 185 -4.38 -11.74 14.67
CA CYS A 185 -3.77 -12.70 13.74
C CYS A 185 -2.51 -13.39 14.27
N GLU A 186 -2.06 -13.10 15.49
CA GLU A 186 -0.76 -13.55 16.00
C GLU A 186 -0.63 -15.08 16.04
N ASP A 187 -1.66 -15.76 16.50
CA ASP A 187 -1.71 -17.23 16.62
C ASP A 187 -2.34 -17.92 15.40
N SER A 188 -2.64 -17.19 14.32
CA SER A 188 -3.32 -17.74 13.16
C SER A 188 -2.34 -18.23 12.08
N GLU A 189 -2.78 -19.20 11.29
CA GLU A 189 -2.02 -19.67 10.13
C GLU A 189 -2.25 -18.77 8.90
N ALA A 190 -1.20 -18.51 8.10
CA ALA A 190 -1.29 -17.72 6.88
C ALA A 190 -2.37 -18.22 5.91
N ALA A 191 -2.52 -19.53 5.79
CA ALA A 191 -3.47 -20.18 4.89
C ALA A 191 -4.92 -19.72 5.09
N ALA A 192 -5.32 -19.36 6.32
CA ALA A 192 -6.67 -18.88 6.61
C ALA A 192 -7.06 -17.59 5.88
N TYR A 193 -6.07 -16.78 5.49
CA TYR A 193 -6.30 -15.47 4.86
C TYR A 193 -6.09 -15.45 3.34
N LEU A 194 -5.30 -16.40 2.80
CA LEU A 194 -4.87 -16.36 1.40
C LEU A 194 -6.02 -16.39 0.40
N ASP A 195 -7.11 -17.09 0.73
CA ASP A 195 -8.29 -17.16 -0.13
C ASP A 195 -9.02 -15.82 -0.26
N LEU A 196 -9.00 -15.00 0.79
CA LEU A 196 -9.69 -13.70 0.83
C LEU A 196 -8.80 -12.54 0.38
N SER A 197 -7.57 -12.46 0.91
CA SER A 197 -6.68 -11.31 0.73
C SER A 197 -5.54 -11.55 -0.25
N ALA A 198 -5.25 -12.81 -0.61
CA ALA A 198 -4.09 -13.23 -1.40
C ALA A 198 -2.74 -12.86 -0.78
N GLN A 199 -2.70 -12.55 0.52
CA GLN A 199 -1.50 -12.15 1.26
C GLN A 199 -1.63 -12.56 2.74
N ASP A 200 -0.48 -12.67 3.41
CA ASP A 200 -0.43 -12.90 4.84
C ASP A 200 -0.60 -11.57 5.60
N PRO A 201 -1.72 -11.31 6.29
CA PRO A 201 -1.93 -10.07 7.01
C PRO A 201 -0.89 -9.84 8.11
N ARG A 202 -0.30 -10.91 8.70
CA ARG A 202 0.76 -10.77 9.70
C ARG A 202 1.97 -10.02 9.15
N VAL A 203 2.24 -10.13 7.85
CA VAL A 203 3.30 -9.39 7.14
C VAL A 203 2.82 -8.00 6.75
N HIS A 204 1.65 -7.92 6.12
CA HIS A 204 1.19 -6.69 5.50
C HIS A 204 0.82 -5.63 6.55
N VAL A 205 0.10 -6.03 7.60
CA VAL A 205 -0.30 -5.13 8.69
C VAL A 205 0.92 -4.59 9.44
N ARG A 206 1.88 -5.46 9.79
CA ARG A 206 3.13 -5.03 10.44
C ARG A 206 3.95 -4.09 9.54
N SER A 207 3.95 -4.32 8.25
CA SER A 207 4.64 -3.45 7.29
C SER A 207 4.08 -2.02 7.28
N TYR A 208 2.76 -1.87 7.33
CA TYR A 208 2.12 -0.55 7.43
C TYR A 208 2.27 0.06 8.82
N ASP A 209 2.21 -0.74 9.87
CA ASP A 209 2.41 -0.25 11.23
C ASP A 209 3.83 0.26 11.45
N ALA A 210 4.83 -0.39 10.87
CA ALA A 210 6.21 0.08 10.90
C ALA A 210 6.35 1.49 10.28
N MET A 211 5.70 1.77 9.15
CA MET A 211 5.68 3.12 8.58
C MET A 211 4.95 4.09 9.51
N THR A 212 3.79 3.69 10.04
CA THR A 212 2.96 4.49 10.96
C THR A 212 3.75 4.90 12.21
N LEU A 213 4.46 3.97 12.81
CA LEU A 213 5.32 4.22 13.97
C LEU A 213 6.44 5.23 13.66
N TRP A 214 7.06 5.15 12.48
CA TRP A 214 8.04 6.15 12.09
C TRP A 214 7.43 7.55 12.03
N PHE A 215 6.25 7.72 11.42
CA PHE A 215 5.57 9.02 11.38
C PHE A 215 5.26 9.55 12.78
N LEU A 216 4.84 8.67 13.70
CA LEU A 216 4.55 9.03 15.09
C LEU A 216 5.78 9.38 15.94
N GLY A 217 7.00 9.15 15.43
CA GLY A 217 8.25 9.44 16.12
C GLY A 217 8.84 8.28 16.89
N PHE A 218 8.54 7.04 16.49
CA PHE A 218 9.07 5.79 17.05
C PHE A 218 9.92 5.01 16.01
N PRO A 219 11.07 5.58 15.58
CA PRO A 219 11.84 4.99 14.48
C PRO A 219 12.51 3.64 14.80
N ASP A 220 12.85 3.35 16.06
CA ASP A 220 13.44 2.07 16.44
C ASP A 220 12.36 0.98 16.57
N GLN A 221 11.18 1.34 17.05
CA GLN A 221 10.01 0.47 17.02
C GLN A 221 9.62 0.12 15.57
N ALA A 222 9.67 1.09 14.67
CA ALA A 222 9.43 0.86 13.23
C ALA A 222 10.35 -0.24 12.67
N LEU A 223 11.66 -0.21 12.98
CA LEU A 223 12.59 -1.26 12.54
C LEU A 223 12.31 -2.62 13.19
N ARG A 224 11.93 -2.64 14.46
CA ARG A 224 11.57 -3.91 15.13
C ARG A 224 10.36 -4.56 14.47
N ILE A 225 9.32 -3.80 14.19
CA ILE A 225 8.12 -4.30 13.51
C ILE A 225 8.43 -4.74 12.07
N CYS A 226 9.32 -4.03 11.34
CA CYS A 226 9.82 -4.52 10.05
C CYS A 226 10.52 -5.88 10.16
N ALA A 227 11.36 -6.08 11.19
CA ALA A 227 12.02 -7.36 11.40
C ALA A 227 11.03 -8.48 11.76
N GLU A 228 9.94 -8.17 12.46
CA GLU A 228 8.85 -9.11 12.74
C GLU A 228 8.08 -9.46 11.46
N ALA A 229 7.71 -8.47 10.64
CA ALA A 229 7.08 -8.70 9.34
C ALA A 229 7.94 -9.63 8.48
N ARG A 230 9.26 -9.42 8.48
CA ARG A 230 10.20 -10.27 7.75
C ARG A 230 10.19 -11.71 8.27
N ARG A 231 10.23 -11.93 9.59
CA ARG A 231 10.13 -13.28 10.18
C ARG A 231 8.82 -13.98 9.82
N CYS A 232 7.71 -13.25 9.80
CA CYS A 232 6.43 -13.79 9.36
C CYS A 232 6.45 -14.19 7.87
N ALA A 233 7.07 -13.38 7.00
CA ALA A 233 7.22 -13.68 5.59
C ALA A 233 8.10 -14.94 5.37
N ASP A 234 9.22 -15.02 6.06
CA ASP A 234 10.13 -16.19 6.03
C ASP A 234 9.40 -17.47 6.49
N ALA A 235 8.56 -17.37 7.53
CA ALA A 235 7.79 -18.50 8.05
C ALA A 235 6.65 -18.94 7.13
N SER A 236 5.98 -18.01 6.47
CA SER A 236 4.88 -18.32 5.55
C SER A 236 5.36 -18.91 4.23
N GLN A 237 6.60 -18.67 3.84
CA GLN A 237 7.18 -19.01 2.53
C GLN A 237 6.31 -18.60 1.33
N HIS A 238 5.53 -17.55 1.52
CA HIS A 238 4.62 -17.02 0.51
C HIS A 238 5.32 -15.89 -0.28
N PRO A 239 5.63 -16.08 -1.58
CA PRO A 239 6.47 -15.13 -2.34
C PRO A 239 5.94 -13.70 -2.35
N PHE A 240 4.61 -13.54 -2.42
CA PHE A 240 4.00 -12.22 -2.44
C PHE A 240 4.16 -11.49 -1.09
N SER A 241 4.01 -12.19 0.03
CA SER A 241 4.26 -11.64 1.37
C SER A 241 5.73 -11.27 1.57
N GLU A 242 6.66 -12.07 1.01
CA GLU A 242 8.08 -11.76 1.00
C GLU A 242 8.39 -10.49 0.20
N ALA A 243 7.76 -10.29 -0.96
CA ALA A 243 7.89 -9.05 -1.74
C ALA A 243 7.45 -7.82 -0.95
N ILE A 244 6.31 -7.92 -0.23
CA ILE A 244 5.81 -6.87 0.67
C ILE A 244 6.85 -6.55 1.74
N ALA A 245 7.31 -7.55 2.48
CA ALA A 245 8.25 -7.34 3.58
C ALA A 245 9.55 -6.68 3.11
N ARG A 246 10.10 -7.12 1.95
CA ARG A 246 11.32 -6.54 1.37
C ARG A 246 11.14 -5.07 0.99
N THR A 247 10.10 -4.76 0.23
CA THR A 247 9.93 -3.43 -0.34
C THR A 247 9.48 -2.39 0.69
N ILE A 248 8.63 -2.77 1.64
CA ILE A 248 8.23 -1.83 2.71
C ILE A 248 9.36 -1.61 3.72
N SER A 249 10.18 -2.63 4.00
CA SER A 249 11.41 -2.43 4.79
C SER A 249 12.34 -1.39 4.16
N LEU A 250 12.53 -1.42 2.82
CA LEU A 250 13.30 -0.39 2.10
C LEU A 250 12.72 1.01 2.33
N ARG A 251 11.38 1.13 2.34
CA ARG A 251 10.70 2.42 2.58
C ARG A 251 10.94 2.93 4.00
N VAL A 252 10.90 2.06 5.01
CA VAL A 252 11.20 2.44 6.40
C VAL A 252 12.67 2.89 6.53
N HIS A 253 13.62 2.19 5.91
CA HIS A 253 15.02 2.62 5.85
C HIS A 253 15.16 3.98 5.13
N GLN A 254 14.41 4.21 4.05
CA GLN A 254 14.38 5.51 3.37
C GLN A 254 13.86 6.61 4.29
N LEU A 255 12.74 6.38 4.98
CA LEU A 255 12.16 7.33 5.92
C LEU A 255 13.12 7.68 7.07
N ARG A 256 13.91 6.73 7.55
CA ARG A 256 14.99 6.94 8.55
C ARG A 256 16.23 7.66 8.00
N GLY A 257 16.33 7.82 6.66
CA GLY A 257 17.50 8.41 6.00
C GLY A 257 18.69 7.45 5.85
N GLU A 258 18.48 6.15 5.94
CA GLU A 258 19.52 5.12 5.92
C GLU A 258 19.89 4.71 4.48
N THR A 259 20.53 5.61 3.77
CA THR A 259 20.92 5.46 2.35
C THR A 259 21.67 4.17 2.05
N ALA A 260 22.62 3.79 2.91
CA ALA A 260 23.44 2.58 2.72
C ALA A 260 22.59 1.31 2.81
N ALA A 261 21.63 1.26 3.73
CA ALA A 261 20.72 0.12 3.88
C ALA A 261 19.83 -0.05 2.64
N VAL A 262 19.27 1.04 2.13
CA VAL A 262 18.46 1.03 0.90
C VAL A 262 19.32 0.58 -0.30
N ALA A 263 20.50 1.19 -0.52
CA ALA A 263 21.39 0.85 -1.62
C ALA A 263 21.81 -0.63 -1.59
N GLY A 264 22.08 -1.18 -0.39
CA GLY A 264 22.51 -2.57 -0.23
C GLY A 264 21.41 -3.61 -0.48
N GLN A 265 20.16 -3.26 -0.22
CA GLN A 265 19.04 -4.23 -0.27
C GLN A 265 18.17 -4.11 -1.53
N ALA A 266 18.13 -2.94 -2.19
CA ALA A 266 17.20 -2.67 -3.28
C ALA A 266 17.40 -3.62 -4.48
N ASN A 267 18.63 -3.93 -4.88
CA ASN A 267 18.90 -4.85 -5.99
C ASN A 267 18.35 -6.27 -5.73
N ALA A 268 18.49 -6.77 -4.50
CA ALA A 268 17.96 -8.08 -4.14
C ALA A 268 16.42 -8.08 -4.11
N ALA A 269 15.80 -6.96 -3.69
CA ALA A 269 14.33 -6.81 -3.73
C ALA A 269 13.82 -6.77 -5.18
N ILE A 270 14.48 -6.01 -6.08
CA ILE A 270 14.14 -5.95 -7.50
C ILE A 270 14.24 -7.34 -8.13
N ALA A 271 15.39 -8.03 -8.01
CA ALA A 271 15.61 -9.33 -8.61
C ALA A 271 14.56 -10.36 -8.14
N PHE A 272 14.25 -10.37 -6.84
CA PHE A 272 13.22 -11.24 -6.29
C PHE A 272 11.82 -10.94 -6.88
N CYS A 273 11.45 -9.65 -6.97
CA CYS A 273 10.15 -9.25 -7.51
C CYS A 273 10.05 -9.47 -9.02
N GLU A 274 11.17 -9.36 -9.78
CA GLU A 274 11.22 -9.68 -11.21
C GLU A 274 11.06 -11.18 -11.46
N GLU A 275 11.73 -12.04 -10.67
CA GLU A 275 11.61 -13.50 -10.75
C GLU A 275 10.18 -13.98 -10.57
N HIS A 276 9.40 -13.28 -9.71
CA HIS A 276 8.01 -13.61 -9.41
C HIS A 276 6.98 -12.76 -10.17
N GLU A 277 7.42 -11.93 -11.11
CA GLU A 277 6.57 -11.05 -11.94
C GLU A 277 5.71 -10.04 -11.12
N PHE A 278 6.20 -9.59 -9.95
CA PHE A 278 5.50 -8.63 -9.09
C PHE A 278 5.79 -7.18 -9.52
N VAL A 279 5.25 -6.77 -10.65
CA VAL A 279 5.51 -5.49 -11.32
C VAL A 279 5.39 -4.27 -10.40
N HIS A 280 4.36 -4.23 -9.55
CA HIS A 280 4.15 -3.14 -8.58
C HIS A 280 5.32 -3.02 -7.58
N TYR A 281 5.80 -4.14 -7.04
CA TYR A 281 6.90 -4.14 -6.08
C TYR A 281 8.27 -3.91 -6.74
N VAL A 282 8.43 -4.29 -8.01
CA VAL A 282 9.59 -3.88 -8.83
C VAL A 282 9.61 -2.34 -8.93
N ALA A 283 8.48 -1.72 -9.29
CA ALA A 283 8.37 -0.27 -9.39
C ALA A 283 8.74 0.44 -8.09
N MET A 284 8.19 -0.03 -6.95
CA MET A 284 8.51 0.52 -5.62
C MET A 284 10.00 0.41 -5.29
N ALA A 285 10.63 -0.74 -5.56
CA ALA A 285 12.04 -0.96 -5.26
C ALA A 285 12.96 -0.11 -6.18
N LEU A 286 12.58 0.11 -7.44
CA LEU A 286 13.25 1.03 -8.37
C LEU A 286 13.25 2.47 -7.85
N ILE A 287 12.09 2.97 -7.41
CA ILE A 287 11.95 4.32 -6.84
C ILE A 287 12.91 4.50 -5.66
N LEU A 288 12.95 3.54 -4.75
CA LEU A 288 13.80 3.59 -3.55
C LEU A 288 15.30 3.47 -3.89
N ARG A 289 15.66 2.64 -4.87
CA ARG A 289 17.04 2.56 -5.37
C ARG A 289 17.47 3.87 -6.01
N GLY A 290 16.60 4.47 -6.83
CA GLY A 290 16.84 5.78 -7.43
C GLY A 290 17.03 6.86 -6.39
N TRP A 291 16.21 6.87 -5.31
CA TRP A 291 16.43 7.75 -4.18
C TRP A 291 17.82 7.54 -3.55
N ALA A 292 18.21 6.31 -3.27
CA ALA A 292 19.52 6.03 -2.67
C ALA A 292 20.67 6.50 -3.55
N ARG A 293 20.59 6.32 -4.87
CA ARG A 293 21.57 6.85 -5.84
C ARG A 293 21.67 8.38 -5.80
N ALA A 294 20.51 9.06 -5.76
CA ALA A 294 20.51 10.52 -5.64
C ALA A 294 21.14 11.00 -4.33
N GLN A 295 20.92 10.28 -3.20
CA GLN A 295 21.61 10.59 -1.94
C GLN A 295 23.14 10.39 -2.02
N GLN A 296 23.61 9.50 -2.88
CA GLN A 296 25.04 9.24 -3.12
C GLN A 296 25.68 10.19 -4.15
N GLY A 297 24.90 11.14 -4.70
CA GLY A 297 25.36 12.12 -5.69
C GLY A 297 25.20 11.70 -7.15
N GLU A 298 24.63 10.50 -7.42
CA GLU A 298 24.32 10.03 -8.78
C GLU A 298 22.94 10.60 -9.22
N PHE A 299 22.80 11.92 -9.24
CA PHE A 299 21.50 12.60 -9.37
C PHE A 299 20.75 12.21 -10.64
N GLU A 300 21.40 12.30 -11.81
CA GLU A 300 20.74 12.03 -13.11
C GLU A 300 20.22 10.59 -13.20
N LYS A 301 21.05 9.64 -12.75
CA LYS A 301 20.63 8.21 -12.72
C LYS A 301 19.51 7.98 -11.72
N GLY A 302 19.62 8.59 -10.53
CA GLY A 302 18.61 8.47 -9.49
C GLY A 302 17.26 9.04 -9.93
N ILE A 303 17.25 10.22 -10.54
CA ILE A 303 16.04 10.87 -11.08
C ILE A 303 15.40 9.98 -12.17
N ALA A 304 16.19 9.50 -13.14
CA ALA A 304 15.71 8.65 -14.21
C ALA A 304 15.08 7.35 -13.69
N GLU A 305 15.70 6.75 -12.67
CA GLU A 305 15.21 5.50 -12.08
C GLU A 305 13.94 5.69 -11.24
N ILE A 306 13.81 6.82 -10.51
CA ILE A 306 12.55 7.16 -9.82
C ILE A 306 11.44 7.38 -10.84
N GLN A 307 11.71 8.07 -11.95
CA GLN A 307 10.74 8.29 -13.03
C GLN A 307 10.29 6.97 -13.68
N GLU A 308 11.23 6.08 -13.99
CA GLU A 308 10.91 4.75 -14.52
C GLU A 308 10.02 3.96 -13.58
N GLY A 309 10.35 3.95 -12.28
CA GLY A 309 9.54 3.28 -11.28
C GLY A 309 8.13 3.86 -11.17
N LEU A 310 8.01 5.20 -11.16
CA LEU A 310 6.73 5.90 -11.09
C LEU A 310 5.84 5.62 -12.33
N GLU A 311 6.43 5.57 -13.53
CA GLU A 311 5.72 5.22 -14.77
C GLU A 311 5.20 3.77 -14.71
N LYS A 312 6.03 2.83 -14.25
CA LYS A 312 5.63 1.42 -14.06
C LYS A 312 4.50 1.29 -13.04
N GLU A 313 4.57 2.02 -11.93
CA GLU A 313 3.53 2.02 -10.88
C GLU A 313 2.20 2.55 -11.42
N ARG A 314 2.20 3.70 -12.08
CA ARG A 314 1.03 4.30 -12.71
C ARG A 314 0.43 3.44 -13.82
N ALA A 315 1.25 2.69 -14.56
CA ALA A 315 0.79 1.75 -15.59
C ALA A 315 -0.07 0.61 -15.02
N THR A 316 0.09 0.27 -13.73
CA THR A 316 -0.81 -0.68 -13.04
C THR A 316 -2.17 -0.08 -12.69
N GLY A 317 -2.35 1.22 -12.87
CA GLY A 317 -3.52 2.01 -12.45
C GLY A 317 -3.51 2.39 -10.96
N ALA A 318 -2.51 1.97 -10.18
CA ALA A 318 -2.36 2.36 -8.79
C ALA A 318 -1.91 3.83 -8.67
N LEU A 319 -2.51 4.55 -7.75
CA LEU A 319 -2.17 5.94 -7.40
C LEU A 319 -1.75 6.07 -5.93
N LEU A 320 -1.81 4.97 -5.19
CA LEU A 320 -1.32 4.90 -3.82
C LEU A 320 0.19 5.14 -3.80
N PHE A 321 0.67 5.97 -2.90
CA PHE A 321 2.06 6.44 -2.79
C PHE A 321 2.57 7.35 -3.94
N ASP A 322 1.69 7.84 -4.83
CA ASP A 322 2.08 8.78 -5.90
C ASP A 322 2.68 10.09 -5.32
N SER A 323 2.08 10.63 -4.26
CA SER A 323 2.60 11.83 -3.58
C SER A 323 3.98 11.61 -2.95
N TYR A 324 4.20 10.44 -2.38
CA TYR A 324 5.48 10.04 -1.80
C TYR A 324 6.56 9.93 -2.89
N SER A 325 6.26 9.23 -3.99
CA SER A 325 7.19 9.01 -5.10
C SER A 325 7.56 10.32 -5.79
N LEU A 326 6.58 11.22 -6.02
CA LEU A 326 6.82 12.57 -6.52
C LEU A 326 7.64 13.43 -5.54
N GLY A 327 7.44 13.26 -4.24
CA GLY A 327 8.24 13.91 -3.20
C GLY A 327 9.71 13.47 -3.25
N LEU A 328 9.98 12.15 -3.40
CA LEU A 328 11.36 11.65 -3.55
C LEU A 328 12.03 12.18 -4.83
N LEU A 329 11.27 12.24 -5.92
CA LEU A 329 11.74 12.80 -7.19
C LEU A 329 12.08 14.28 -7.06
N ALA A 330 11.23 15.03 -6.38
CA ALA A 330 11.48 16.46 -6.11
C ALA A 330 12.69 16.68 -5.20
N ASP A 331 12.88 15.87 -4.15
CA ASP A 331 14.08 15.93 -3.29
C ASP A 331 15.37 15.70 -4.10
N ALA A 332 15.36 14.70 -5.00
CA ALA A 332 16.48 14.45 -5.90
C ALA A 332 16.76 15.64 -6.83
N CYS A 333 15.71 16.25 -7.40
CA CYS A 333 15.82 17.45 -8.24
C CYS A 333 16.35 18.67 -7.45
N ILE A 334 15.88 18.87 -6.21
CA ILE A 334 16.39 19.96 -5.33
C ILE A 334 17.89 19.80 -5.09
N LYS A 335 18.35 18.59 -4.78
CA LYS A 335 19.76 18.26 -4.56
C LYS A 335 20.61 18.45 -5.82
N ASN A 336 20.04 18.12 -6.99
CA ASN A 336 20.64 18.37 -8.30
C ASN A 336 20.55 19.85 -8.74
N LYS A 337 19.96 20.73 -7.94
CA LYS A 337 19.69 22.14 -8.27
C LYS A 337 18.75 22.35 -9.47
N SER A 338 17.98 21.34 -9.85
CA SER A 338 16.97 21.38 -10.91
C SER A 338 15.63 21.87 -10.34
N TYR A 339 15.62 23.08 -9.77
CA TYR A 339 14.49 23.61 -9.00
C TYR A 339 13.20 23.75 -9.80
N GLY A 340 13.27 24.06 -11.09
CA GLY A 340 12.10 24.14 -11.96
C GLY A 340 11.37 22.81 -12.08
N GLN A 341 12.12 21.70 -12.26
CA GLN A 341 11.55 20.35 -12.27
C GLN A 341 10.98 19.96 -10.91
N ALA A 342 11.67 20.33 -9.81
CA ALA A 342 11.15 20.07 -8.47
C ALA A 342 9.77 20.73 -8.25
N LEU A 343 9.61 22.01 -8.66
CA LEU A 343 8.33 22.72 -8.59
C LEU A 343 7.25 22.08 -9.47
N GLU A 344 7.60 21.59 -10.64
CA GLU A 344 6.67 20.88 -11.53
C GLU A 344 6.11 19.61 -10.87
N PHE A 345 6.97 18.76 -10.30
CA PHE A 345 6.55 17.54 -9.62
C PHE A 345 5.74 17.83 -8.34
N LEU A 346 6.20 18.80 -7.53
CA LEU A 346 5.49 19.20 -6.31
C LEU A 346 4.13 19.84 -6.63
N GLY A 347 4.03 20.60 -7.73
CA GLY A 347 2.78 21.20 -8.20
C GLY A 347 1.70 20.17 -8.54
N GLN A 348 2.09 19.02 -9.10
CA GLN A 348 1.16 17.90 -9.38
C GLN A 348 0.51 17.37 -8.09
N VAL A 349 1.26 17.34 -6.98
CA VAL A 349 0.74 16.90 -5.68
C VAL A 349 -0.04 18.02 -5.00
N GLN A 350 0.53 19.24 -4.98
CA GLN A 350 -0.05 20.38 -4.26
C GLN A 350 -1.50 20.67 -4.69
N SER A 351 -1.80 20.55 -6.00
CA SER A 351 -3.15 20.78 -6.53
C SER A 351 -4.21 19.82 -5.97
N ARG A 352 -3.79 18.73 -5.33
CA ARG A 352 -4.66 17.68 -4.80
C ARG A 352 -4.69 17.64 -3.26
N LEU A 353 -3.77 18.31 -2.56
CA LEU A 353 -3.64 18.22 -1.09
C LEU A 353 -4.84 18.77 -0.31
N ASP A 354 -5.62 19.66 -0.91
CA ASP A 354 -6.81 20.25 -0.29
C ASP A 354 -8.08 19.37 -0.51
N ASP A 355 -8.00 18.31 -1.32
CA ASP A 355 -9.07 17.33 -1.51
C ASP A 355 -8.94 16.20 -0.47
N GLU A 356 -9.97 15.99 0.34
CA GLU A 356 -10.02 14.93 1.36
C GLU A 356 -9.95 13.50 0.76
N ASN A 357 -10.20 13.36 -0.53
CA ASN A 357 -10.06 12.09 -1.25
C ASN A 357 -8.63 11.76 -1.67
N THR A 358 -7.67 12.66 -1.43
CA THR A 358 -6.29 12.42 -1.82
C THR A 358 -5.45 11.86 -0.68
N GLU A 359 -4.30 11.35 -1.06
CA GLU A 359 -3.28 10.87 -0.15
C GLU A 359 -2.71 12.01 0.69
N ARG A 360 -2.85 11.92 2.01
CA ARG A 360 -2.43 12.97 2.93
C ARG A 360 -1.25 12.60 3.83
N PHE A 361 -0.87 11.32 3.87
CA PHE A 361 0.18 10.88 4.80
C PHE A 361 1.53 11.60 4.59
N TYR A 362 1.83 12.03 3.36
CA TYR A 362 3.07 12.70 3.02
C TYR A 362 2.92 14.22 2.80
N ALA A 363 1.75 14.78 3.06
CA ALA A 363 1.42 16.18 2.78
C ALA A 363 2.36 17.17 3.47
N ALA A 364 2.70 16.95 4.73
CA ALA A 364 3.62 17.81 5.48
C ALA A 364 5.02 17.84 4.83
N GLU A 365 5.51 16.71 4.32
CA GLU A 365 6.80 16.64 3.62
C GLU A 365 6.75 17.34 2.25
N ILE A 366 5.64 17.25 1.52
CA ILE A 366 5.45 18.00 0.27
C ILE A 366 5.54 19.51 0.52
N TYR A 367 4.89 20.01 1.57
CA TYR A 367 5.03 21.43 1.94
C TYR A 367 6.45 21.77 2.36
N ARG A 368 7.16 20.89 3.06
CA ARG A 368 8.57 21.10 3.39
C ARG A 368 9.43 21.21 2.13
N LEU A 369 9.25 20.32 1.16
CA LEU A 369 10.00 20.33 -0.10
C LEU A 369 9.69 21.56 -0.96
N LEU A 370 8.44 22.06 -0.98
CA LEU A 370 8.09 23.33 -1.60
C LEU A 370 8.87 24.48 -0.94
N GLY A 371 8.86 24.58 0.38
CA GLY A 371 9.62 25.58 1.12
C GLY A 371 11.12 25.49 0.83
N GLU A 372 11.73 24.31 0.85
CA GLU A 372 13.13 24.08 0.50
C GLU A 372 13.45 24.53 -0.93
N THR A 373 12.53 24.30 -1.86
CA THR A 373 12.72 24.69 -3.26
C THR A 373 12.76 26.21 -3.38
N TYR A 374 11.83 26.95 -2.78
CA TYR A 374 11.84 28.42 -2.79
C TYR A 374 13.04 29.00 -2.06
N LEU A 375 13.42 28.41 -0.91
CA LEU A 375 14.59 28.84 -0.14
C LEU A 375 15.86 28.74 -0.96
N ARG A 376 16.04 27.66 -1.74
CA ARG A 376 17.29 27.38 -2.47
C ARG A 376 17.33 27.95 -3.87
N SER A 377 16.19 28.14 -4.55
CA SER A 377 16.13 28.61 -5.94
C SER A 377 16.20 30.14 -6.05
N SER A 378 15.32 30.80 -5.32
CA SER A 378 15.10 32.26 -5.46
C SER A 378 15.48 33.06 -4.21
N HIS A 379 15.82 32.38 -3.12
CA HIS A 379 15.96 32.98 -1.77
C HIS A 379 14.70 33.76 -1.35
N ASP A 380 13.51 33.24 -1.82
CA ASP A 380 12.24 33.79 -1.41
C ASP A 380 11.89 33.26 -0.01
N LEU A 381 12.40 33.97 0.99
CA LEU A 381 12.26 33.57 2.40
C LEU A 381 10.81 33.63 2.87
N ASP A 382 9.95 34.43 2.26
CA ASP A 382 8.56 34.59 2.65
C ASP A 382 7.74 33.40 2.14
N GLN A 383 7.93 32.99 0.89
CA GLN A 383 7.33 31.78 0.35
C GLN A 383 7.84 30.53 1.08
N ALA A 384 9.12 30.45 1.38
CA ALA A 384 9.68 29.34 2.13
C ALA A 384 9.02 29.23 3.52
N GLU A 385 8.91 30.34 4.28
CA GLU A 385 8.25 30.35 5.59
C GLU A 385 6.77 30.00 5.49
N HIS A 386 6.07 30.49 4.46
CA HIS A 386 4.68 30.14 4.21
C HIS A 386 4.49 28.62 4.09
N TYR A 387 5.27 27.96 3.24
CA TYR A 387 5.15 26.52 3.04
C TYR A 387 5.60 25.70 4.25
N PHE A 388 6.68 26.09 4.92
CA PHE A 388 7.11 25.42 6.16
C PHE A 388 6.04 25.53 7.25
N SER A 389 5.42 26.70 7.40
CA SER A 389 4.33 26.90 8.38
C SER A 389 3.10 26.05 8.06
N LYS A 390 2.73 25.95 6.77
CA LYS A 390 1.66 25.06 6.32
C LYS A 390 1.98 23.59 6.64
N GLY A 391 3.19 23.14 6.30
CA GLY A 391 3.67 21.81 6.60
C GLY A 391 3.65 21.49 8.10
N LEU A 392 4.09 22.46 8.93
CA LEU A 392 4.11 22.31 10.38
C LEU A 392 2.70 22.16 10.97
N THR A 393 1.74 22.92 10.46
CA THR A 393 0.32 22.77 10.84
C THR A 393 -0.17 21.37 10.53
N VAL A 394 0.06 20.87 9.31
CA VAL A 394 -0.35 19.52 8.88
C VAL A 394 0.34 18.44 9.74
N ALA A 395 1.66 18.54 9.96
CA ALA A 395 2.39 17.56 10.76
C ALA A 395 1.85 17.46 12.20
N ARG A 396 1.47 18.59 12.80
CA ARG A 396 0.88 18.65 14.15
C ARG A 396 -0.52 18.06 14.19
N GLU A 397 -1.38 18.37 13.21
CA GLU A 397 -2.71 17.78 13.08
C GLU A 397 -2.64 16.26 12.95
N GLN A 398 -1.68 15.77 12.17
CA GLN A 398 -1.41 14.35 11.95
C GLN A 398 -0.69 13.67 13.12
N LYS A 399 -0.17 14.43 14.10
CA LYS A 399 0.75 13.96 15.15
C LYS A 399 2.01 13.30 14.58
N ALA A 400 2.45 13.76 13.39
CA ALA A 400 3.58 13.23 12.65
C ALA A 400 4.90 13.84 13.15
N LYS A 401 5.37 13.40 14.32
CA LYS A 401 6.55 13.97 15.01
C LYS A 401 7.81 13.95 14.14
N SER A 402 8.03 12.89 13.34
CA SER A 402 9.21 12.83 12.47
C SER A 402 9.17 13.89 11.38
N LEU A 403 7.99 14.20 10.82
CA LEU A 403 7.84 15.29 9.86
C LEU A 403 7.88 16.68 10.53
N GLU A 404 7.33 16.81 11.74
CA GLU A 404 7.45 18.02 12.54
C GLU A 404 8.93 18.35 12.82
N LEU A 405 9.75 17.35 13.15
CA LEU A 405 11.20 17.52 13.35
C LEU A 405 11.89 18.01 12.07
N ARG A 406 11.61 17.41 10.91
CA ARG A 406 12.17 17.84 9.61
C ARG A 406 11.81 19.27 9.28
N LEU A 407 10.56 19.66 9.51
CA LEU A 407 10.08 21.02 9.28
C LEU A 407 10.76 22.02 10.22
N CYS A 408 10.94 21.70 11.50
CA CYS A 408 11.67 22.54 12.44
C CYS A 408 13.14 22.71 12.04
N LEU A 409 13.78 21.66 11.50
CA LEU A 409 15.14 21.75 10.94
C LEU A 409 15.19 22.70 9.73
N SER A 410 14.23 22.60 8.80
CA SER A 410 14.15 23.52 7.65
C SER A 410 13.86 24.97 8.08
N MET A 411 13.05 25.15 9.12
CA MET A 411 12.80 26.48 9.70
C MET A 411 14.05 27.06 10.41
N CYS A 412 14.89 26.23 11.04
CA CYS A 412 16.18 26.71 11.57
C CYS A 412 17.08 27.26 10.45
N ASP A 413 17.21 26.51 9.34
CA ASP A 413 17.98 26.96 8.18
C ASP A 413 17.45 28.32 7.63
N LEU A 414 16.13 28.49 7.57
CA LEU A 414 15.49 29.75 7.15
C LEU A 414 15.80 30.90 8.12
N TYR A 415 15.62 30.66 9.44
CA TYR A 415 15.83 31.70 10.45
C TYR A 415 17.28 32.05 10.63
N ASP A 416 18.23 31.15 10.39
CA ASP A 416 19.65 31.47 10.34
C ASP A 416 19.94 32.50 9.22
N LEU A 417 19.29 32.39 8.07
CA LEU A 417 19.39 33.37 6.99
C LEU A 417 18.74 34.73 7.34
N ARG A 418 17.66 34.71 8.13
CA ARG A 418 16.99 35.96 8.61
C ARG A 418 17.61 36.56 9.85
N LYS A 419 18.72 36.03 10.36
CA LYS A 419 19.37 36.46 11.62
C LYS A 419 18.43 36.38 12.84
N GLY A 420 17.53 35.41 12.84
CA GLY A 420 16.54 35.13 13.89
C GLY A 420 16.64 33.70 14.46
N ALA A 421 17.85 33.18 14.60
CA ALA A 421 18.16 31.78 14.92
C ALA A 421 17.47 31.23 16.19
N ASP A 422 17.31 32.05 17.22
CA ASP A 422 16.78 31.61 18.52
C ASP A 422 15.33 31.05 18.42
N LYS A 423 14.50 31.67 17.56
CA LYS A 423 13.10 31.23 17.36
C LYS A 423 13.02 29.79 16.80
N GLY A 424 13.84 29.50 15.78
CA GLY A 424 13.87 28.16 15.16
C GLY A 424 14.39 27.10 16.13
N ARG A 425 15.47 27.39 16.84
CA ARG A 425 16.08 26.47 17.79
C ARG A 425 15.18 26.15 18.99
N SER A 426 14.41 27.12 19.51
CA SER A 426 13.44 26.88 20.56
C SER A 426 12.39 25.83 20.14
N GLN A 427 11.80 26.00 18.95
CA GLN A 427 10.81 25.05 18.41
C GLN A 427 11.44 23.67 18.16
N LEU A 428 12.63 23.63 17.57
CA LEU A 428 13.37 22.37 17.34
C LEU A 428 13.66 21.66 18.65
N GLY A 429 14.06 22.39 19.71
CA GLY A 429 14.34 21.84 21.03
C GLY A 429 13.12 21.19 21.67
N ASP A 430 11.92 21.79 21.52
CA ASP A 430 10.68 21.22 22.05
C ASP A 430 10.33 19.89 21.36
N VAL A 431 10.42 19.85 20.03
CA VAL A 431 10.15 18.62 19.26
C VAL A 431 11.22 17.56 19.54
N TYR A 432 12.51 17.91 19.56
CA TYR A 432 13.60 16.99 19.84
C TYR A 432 13.43 16.29 21.20
N ARG A 433 13.06 17.04 22.26
CA ARG A 433 12.79 16.49 23.61
C ARG A 433 11.58 15.54 23.68
N SER A 434 10.69 15.57 22.71
CA SER A 434 9.54 14.69 22.65
C SER A 434 9.85 13.26 22.14
N PHE A 435 11.06 13.05 21.58
CA PHE A 435 11.54 11.75 21.16
C PHE A 435 12.12 10.96 22.34
N SER A 436 11.86 9.66 22.38
CA SER A 436 12.38 8.74 23.38
C SER A 436 13.35 7.71 22.81
N GLU A 437 13.50 7.67 21.47
CA GLU A 437 14.30 6.69 20.73
C GLU A 437 14.78 7.24 19.38
N GLY A 438 15.60 6.49 18.63
CA GLY A 438 16.04 6.81 17.27
C GLY A 438 17.09 7.90 17.18
N PHE A 439 17.81 8.16 18.27
CA PHE A 439 18.81 9.25 18.31
C PHE A 439 20.02 9.04 17.39
N ASP A 440 20.13 7.89 16.75
CA ASP A 440 21.09 7.58 15.70
C ASP A 440 20.58 7.87 14.27
N THR A 441 19.29 8.18 14.11
CA THR A 441 18.72 8.54 12.80
C THR A 441 19.28 9.87 12.29
N ALA A 442 19.38 9.99 10.97
CA ALA A 442 19.96 11.17 10.32
C ALA A 442 19.30 12.49 10.78
N ASP A 443 17.98 12.50 10.94
CA ASP A 443 17.22 13.69 11.34
C ASP A 443 17.49 14.09 12.80
N LEU A 444 17.51 13.14 13.74
CA LEU A 444 17.77 13.41 15.15
C LEU A 444 19.25 13.76 15.42
N VAL A 445 20.19 13.13 14.71
CA VAL A 445 21.61 13.52 14.74
C VAL A 445 21.79 14.96 14.27
N ARG A 446 21.16 15.34 13.14
CA ARG A 446 21.19 16.71 12.63
C ARG A 446 20.54 17.69 13.61
N ALA A 447 19.40 17.32 14.22
CA ALA A 447 18.71 18.15 15.20
C ALA A 447 19.59 18.44 16.40
N LYS A 448 20.24 17.42 16.96
CA LYS A 448 21.20 17.56 18.05
C LYS A 448 22.34 18.53 17.69
N ALA A 449 22.96 18.31 16.55
CA ALA A 449 24.05 19.16 16.07
C ALA A 449 23.60 20.62 15.84
N THR A 450 22.36 20.86 15.40
CA THR A 450 21.79 22.20 15.22
C THR A 450 21.54 22.89 16.54
N LEU A 451 21.07 22.17 17.56
CA LEU A 451 20.85 22.68 18.92
C LEU A 451 22.16 23.00 19.66
N GLU A 452 23.24 22.25 19.39
CA GLU A 452 24.56 22.41 20.02
C GLU A 452 25.40 23.57 19.41
N ARG A 453 25.00 24.13 18.26
CA ARG A 453 25.67 25.28 17.61
C ARG A 453 25.36 26.63 18.26
N ALA A 454 24.71 26.67 19.41
CA ALA A 454 24.29 27.89 20.11
C ALA A 454 25.44 28.68 20.73
#